data_b83301771905549a9d41bb15645304ef
#
_entry.id   b83301771905549a9d41bb15645304ef
#
_cell.length_a   1.000
_cell.length_b   1.000
_cell.length_c   1.000
_cell.angle_alpha   90.00
_cell.angle_beta   90.00
_cell.angle_gamma   90.00
#
_symmetry.space_group_name_H-M   'P 1'
#
loop_
_entity.id
_entity.type
_entity.pdbx_description
1 polymer ?
#
loop_
_entity_poly.entity_id
_entity_poly.type
_entity_poly.pdbx_seq_one_letter_code
_entity_poly.pdbx_strand_id
1 'polypeptide(L)'
;MIKNPTDAIVRVLKTTICGTDLHILGGDVPACKEGTILGHEGIGIVEEVGDAVNNFKVGDKVIISCVTACNTCYYCKRNLPSHCEDGGWILGHLINGTQAEYVHIPHADGSLYHAPETVDDEAWSCSQIFSQPLMKSGSSHLM
;
A
#
# COMPACT_ATOMS: atom_id res chain seq x y z
N MET A 1 7.25 15.36 4.76
CA MET A 1 6.45 15.93 5.89
C MET A 1 5.12 15.23 5.93
N ILE A 2 4.81 14.59 7.04
CA ILE A 2 3.55 13.89 7.30
C ILE A 2 2.38 14.87 7.26
N LYS A 3 1.25 14.46 6.70
CA LYS A 3 0.03 15.28 6.61
C LYS A 3 -0.95 15.00 7.74
N ASN A 4 -1.10 13.72 8.11
CA ASN A 4 -2.02 13.29 9.15
C ASN A 4 -1.30 12.41 10.18
N PRO A 5 -1.77 12.34 11.42
CA PRO A 5 -1.12 11.57 12.49
C PRO A 5 -1.13 10.05 12.23
N THR A 6 -1.94 9.54 11.31
CA THR A 6 -2.02 8.12 10.94
C THR A 6 -1.10 7.71 9.79
N ASP A 7 -0.39 8.68 9.19
CA ASP A 7 0.36 8.48 7.96
C ASP A 7 1.83 8.13 8.23
N ALA A 8 2.52 7.65 7.20
CA ALA A 8 3.96 7.43 7.21
C ALA A 8 4.62 7.96 5.93
N ILE A 9 5.91 8.27 6.02
CA ILE A 9 6.80 8.45 4.87
C ILE A 9 7.69 7.23 4.77
N VAL A 10 7.72 6.63 3.60
CA VAL A 10 8.55 5.46 3.31
C VAL A 10 9.57 5.81 2.25
N ARG A 11 10.85 5.55 2.52
CA ARG A 11 11.91 5.60 1.53
C ARG A 11 11.87 4.29 0.74
N VAL A 12 11.59 4.42 -0.55
CA VAL A 12 11.42 3.27 -1.45
C VAL A 12 12.77 2.64 -1.76
N LEU A 13 12.90 1.35 -1.54
CA LEU A 13 14.07 0.56 -1.92
C LEU A 13 13.88 -0.08 -3.30
N LYS A 14 12.70 -0.62 -3.55
CA LYS A 14 12.31 -1.23 -4.82
C LYS A 14 10.84 -0.96 -5.11
N THR A 15 10.51 -0.80 -6.36
CA THR A 15 9.14 -0.69 -6.87
C THR A 15 9.04 -1.44 -8.19
N THR A 16 7.82 -1.79 -8.58
CA THR A 16 7.54 -2.47 -9.84
C THR A 16 6.79 -1.55 -10.79
N ILE A 17 6.79 -1.91 -12.07
CA ILE A 17 5.86 -1.39 -13.08
C ILE A 17 4.81 -2.48 -13.28
N CYS A 18 3.58 -2.16 -12.97
CA CYS A 18 2.43 -3.05 -13.10
C CYS A 18 1.68 -2.78 -14.43
N GLY A 19 0.89 -3.74 -14.88
CA GLY A 19 -0.02 -3.52 -16.01
C GLY A 19 -0.97 -2.34 -15.81
N THR A 20 -1.34 -2.07 -14.58
CA THR A 20 -2.15 -0.90 -14.20
C THR A 20 -1.47 0.43 -14.58
N ASP A 21 -0.16 0.56 -14.37
CA ASP A 21 0.59 1.77 -14.73
C ASP A 21 0.55 1.99 -16.25
N LEU A 22 0.62 0.90 -17.04
CA LEU A 22 0.51 0.97 -18.50
C LEU A 22 -0.89 1.39 -18.96
N HIS A 23 -1.95 0.93 -18.30
CA HIS A 23 -3.32 1.36 -18.55
C HIS A 23 -3.53 2.84 -18.22
N ILE A 24 -2.93 3.33 -17.12
CA ILE A 24 -2.96 4.76 -16.79
C ILE A 24 -2.27 5.58 -17.88
N LEU A 25 -1.09 5.18 -18.32
CA LEU A 25 -0.35 5.83 -19.40
C LEU A 25 -1.10 5.77 -20.75
N GLY A 26 -1.86 4.71 -20.99
CA GLY A 26 -2.73 4.55 -22.13
C GLY A 26 -4.00 5.41 -22.12
N GLY A 27 -4.29 6.07 -21.00
CA GLY A 27 -5.47 6.90 -20.83
C GLY A 27 -6.74 6.16 -20.38
N ASP A 28 -6.62 4.88 -20.01
CA ASP A 28 -7.77 4.03 -19.60
C ASP A 28 -8.31 4.40 -18.21
N VAL A 29 -7.57 5.23 -17.45
CA VAL A 29 -7.92 5.65 -16.09
C VAL A 29 -8.04 7.18 -16.01
N PRO A 30 -9.16 7.77 -16.44
CA PRO A 30 -9.33 9.22 -16.54
C PRO A 30 -9.21 9.98 -15.22
N ALA A 31 -9.37 9.28 -14.08
CA ALA A 31 -9.26 9.88 -12.75
C ALA A 31 -7.81 10.20 -12.36
N CYS A 32 -6.82 9.56 -12.99
CA CYS A 32 -5.41 9.86 -12.78
C CYS A 32 -5.05 11.16 -13.49
N LYS A 33 -4.56 12.13 -12.73
CA LYS A 33 -4.19 13.45 -13.28
C LYS A 33 -2.79 13.42 -13.85
N GLU A 34 -2.57 14.24 -14.89
CA GLU A 34 -1.23 14.49 -15.40
C GLU A 34 -0.29 14.98 -14.29
N GLY A 35 0.94 14.46 -14.28
CA GLY A 35 1.95 14.78 -13.26
C GLY A 35 1.85 13.92 -12.00
N THR A 36 0.88 13.00 -11.87
CA THR A 36 0.85 12.02 -10.79
C THR A 36 2.02 11.04 -10.93
N ILE A 37 2.76 10.82 -9.84
CA ILE A 37 3.79 9.77 -9.78
C ILE A 37 3.07 8.43 -9.66
N LEU A 38 3.35 7.52 -10.59
CA LEU A 38 2.73 6.20 -10.64
C LEU A 38 3.35 5.22 -9.63
N GLY A 39 2.87 3.98 -9.66
CA GLY A 39 3.34 2.89 -8.80
C GLY A 39 2.52 2.73 -7.52
N HIS A 40 2.16 1.49 -7.25
CA HIS A 40 1.35 1.10 -6.09
C HIS A 40 1.86 -0.18 -5.43
N GLU A 41 3.04 -0.61 -5.83
CA GLU A 41 3.72 -1.80 -5.31
C GLU A 41 5.16 -1.43 -4.97
N GLY A 42 5.56 -1.65 -3.74
CA GLY A 42 6.91 -1.29 -3.34
C GLY A 42 7.33 -1.87 -1.99
N ILE A 43 8.62 -1.85 -1.79
CA ILE A 43 9.27 -2.15 -0.52
C ILE A 43 10.11 -0.95 -0.13
N GLY A 44 10.10 -0.63 1.16
CA GLY A 44 10.89 0.50 1.64
C GLY A 44 11.20 0.40 3.12
N ILE A 45 11.83 1.46 3.57
CA ILE A 45 12.14 1.69 4.99
C ILE A 45 11.28 2.87 5.46
N VAL A 46 10.65 2.72 6.59
CA VAL A 46 9.90 3.80 7.24
C VAL A 46 10.87 4.88 7.69
N GLU A 47 10.71 6.10 7.21
CA GLU A 47 11.57 7.26 7.55
C GLU A 47 10.88 8.21 8.53
N GLU A 48 9.56 8.31 8.47
CA GLU A 48 8.77 9.18 9.35
C GLU A 48 7.41 8.53 9.60
N VAL A 49 6.90 8.61 10.83
CA VAL A 49 5.56 8.14 11.21
C VAL A 49 4.82 9.22 11.96
N GLY A 50 3.51 9.29 11.77
CA GLY A 50 2.63 10.16 12.54
C GLY A 50 2.39 9.62 13.96
N ASP A 51 1.98 10.50 14.86
CA ASP A 51 1.84 10.21 16.29
C ASP A 51 0.77 9.16 16.62
N ALA A 52 -0.15 8.88 15.69
CA ALA A 52 -1.21 7.87 15.84
C ALA A 52 -0.89 6.53 15.14
N VAL A 53 0.30 6.38 14.56
CA VAL A 53 0.76 5.10 14.01
C VAL A 53 1.24 4.22 15.17
N ASN A 54 0.72 3.00 15.27
CA ASN A 54 0.99 2.11 16.39
C ASN A 54 1.81 0.88 16.01
N ASN A 55 1.71 0.42 14.76
CA ASN A 55 2.31 -0.84 14.33
C ASN A 55 3.68 -0.68 13.69
N PHE A 56 4.09 0.54 13.36
CA PHE A 56 5.34 0.82 12.65
C PHE A 56 6.13 1.93 13.33
N LYS A 57 7.45 1.86 13.17
CA LYS A 57 8.41 2.87 13.66
C LYS A 57 9.45 3.16 12.60
N VAL A 58 10.15 4.28 12.74
CA VAL A 58 11.29 4.65 11.89
C VAL A 58 12.32 3.52 11.87
N GLY A 59 12.79 3.15 10.69
CA GLY A 59 13.74 2.08 10.44
C GLY A 59 13.09 0.72 10.10
N ASP A 60 11.79 0.55 10.29
CA ASP A 60 11.12 -0.70 9.93
C ASP A 60 11.13 -0.91 8.40
N LYS A 61 11.46 -2.13 7.98
CA LYS A 61 11.35 -2.56 6.59
C LYS A 61 9.91 -3.00 6.31
N VAL A 62 9.30 -2.41 5.31
CA VAL A 62 7.87 -2.59 5.03
C VAL A 62 7.58 -2.89 3.57
N ILE A 63 6.50 -3.63 3.36
CA ILE A 63 5.84 -3.80 2.07
C ILE A 63 4.69 -2.79 2.00
N ILE A 64 4.59 -2.09 0.89
CA ILE A 64 3.53 -1.12 0.63
C ILE A 64 2.36 -1.83 -0.05
N SER A 65 1.19 -1.74 0.55
CA SER A 65 -0.04 -2.29 -0.03
C SER A 65 -0.51 -1.45 -1.22
N CYS A 66 -0.97 -2.09 -2.27
CA CYS A 66 -1.63 -1.41 -3.38
C CYS A 66 -2.97 -0.79 -2.98
N VAL A 67 -3.55 -1.26 -1.88
CA VAL A 67 -4.81 -0.76 -1.31
C VAL A 67 -4.54 -0.14 0.04
N THR A 68 -4.87 1.14 0.20
CA THR A 68 -4.78 1.82 1.49
C THR A 68 -6.07 1.64 2.29
N ALA A 69 -5.97 1.55 3.62
CA ALA A 69 -7.11 1.24 4.47
C ALA A 69 -7.08 1.98 5.81
N CYS A 70 -8.14 2.69 6.15
CA CYS A 70 -8.23 3.43 7.41
C CYS A 70 -8.50 2.55 8.64
N ASN A 71 -8.85 1.27 8.47
CA ASN A 71 -9.21 0.30 9.51
C ASN A 71 -10.44 0.67 10.38
N THR A 72 -11.06 1.81 10.16
CA THR A 72 -12.14 2.35 11.03
C THR A 72 -13.49 2.44 10.36
N CYS A 73 -13.56 2.59 9.03
CA CYS A 73 -14.82 2.75 8.30
C CYS A 73 -15.64 1.45 8.23
N TYR A 74 -16.86 1.57 7.76
CA TYR A 74 -17.80 0.44 7.60
C TYR A 74 -17.20 -0.73 6.82
N TYR A 75 -16.53 -0.46 5.71
CA TYR A 75 -15.95 -1.48 4.83
C TYR A 75 -14.71 -2.12 5.45
N CYS A 76 -13.79 -1.34 6.01
CA CYS A 76 -12.61 -1.87 6.66
C CYS A 76 -12.95 -2.81 7.81
N LYS A 77 -13.95 -2.46 8.64
CA LYS A 77 -14.45 -3.31 9.75
C LYS A 77 -15.07 -4.64 9.27
N ARG A 78 -15.39 -4.75 8.00
CA ARG A 78 -15.90 -5.98 7.34
C ARG A 78 -14.86 -6.69 6.49
N ASN A 79 -13.58 -6.30 6.65
CA ASN A 79 -12.47 -6.86 5.87
C ASN A 79 -12.62 -6.65 4.36
N LEU A 80 -13.12 -5.48 3.97
CA LEU A 80 -13.27 -5.03 2.58
C LEU A 80 -12.45 -3.75 2.35
N PRO A 81 -11.11 -3.77 2.53
CA PRO A 81 -10.27 -2.57 2.48
C PRO A 81 -10.26 -1.89 1.10
N SER A 82 -10.48 -2.64 0.02
CA SER A 82 -10.60 -2.08 -1.33
C SER A 82 -11.76 -1.09 -1.50
N HIS A 83 -12.73 -1.13 -0.58
CA HIS A 83 -13.90 -0.22 -0.54
C HIS A 83 -13.76 0.80 0.60
N CYS A 84 -12.56 1.01 1.11
CA CYS A 84 -12.31 1.98 2.18
C CYS A 84 -12.82 3.37 1.77
N GLU A 85 -13.57 4.01 2.67
CA GLU A 85 -14.16 5.35 2.42
C GLU A 85 -13.11 6.45 2.36
N ASP A 86 -11.94 6.22 2.98
CA ASP A 86 -10.81 7.18 3.04
C ASP A 86 -9.52 6.52 2.53
N GLY A 87 -9.63 5.71 1.49
CA GLY A 87 -8.50 4.96 0.94
C GLY A 87 -8.93 4.12 -0.26
N GLY A 88 -8.65 2.82 -0.20
CA GLY A 88 -8.85 1.93 -1.34
C GLY A 88 -7.70 2.01 -2.33
N TRP A 89 -7.97 1.82 -3.61
CA TRP A 89 -6.97 1.98 -4.65
C TRP A 89 -6.78 3.46 -5.02
N ILE A 90 -5.94 4.15 -4.27
CA ILE A 90 -5.63 5.57 -4.51
C ILE A 90 -4.15 5.82 -4.81
N LEU A 91 -3.26 4.95 -4.34
CA LEU A 91 -1.81 5.08 -4.47
C LEU A 91 -1.38 4.92 -5.94
N GLY A 92 -0.56 5.85 -6.45
CA GLY A 92 -0.11 5.88 -7.85
C GLY A 92 -1.22 6.21 -8.86
N HIS A 93 -2.35 6.72 -8.41
CA HIS A 93 -3.53 6.99 -9.20
C HIS A 93 -4.19 8.32 -8.80
N LEU A 94 -4.74 8.43 -7.58
CA LEU A 94 -5.31 9.68 -7.05
C LEU A 94 -4.31 10.47 -6.20
N ILE A 95 -3.31 9.79 -5.65
CA ILE A 95 -2.16 10.36 -4.94
C ILE A 95 -0.87 9.81 -5.53
N ASN A 96 0.26 10.49 -5.29
CA ASN A 96 1.56 10.04 -5.75
C ASN A 96 1.92 8.66 -5.19
N GLY A 97 2.50 7.82 -6.05
CA GLY A 97 2.82 6.43 -5.78
C GLY A 97 4.31 6.15 -5.54
N THR A 98 4.65 4.87 -5.70
CA THR A 98 5.93 4.30 -5.27
C THR A 98 7.08 4.47 -6.28
N GLN A 99 6.84 4.97 -7.50
CA GLN A 99 7.90 5.21 -8.49
C GLN A 99 8.65 6.53 -8.19
N ALA A 100 9.13 6.66 -6.95
CA ALA A 100 9.84 7.79 -6.40
C ALA A 100 10.81 7.32 -5.30
N GLU A 101 11.73 8.17 -4.86
CA GLU A 101 12.63 7.86 -3.74
C GLU A 101 11.88 7.79 -2.40
N TYR A 102 10.86 8.63 -2.24
CA TYR A 102 10.02 8.68 -1.05
C TYR A 102 8.54 8.69 -1.43
N VAL A 103 7.75 8.00 -0.67
CA VAL A 103 6.30 7.95 -0.85
C VAL A 103 5.58 8.23 0.47
N HIS A 104 4.52 9.02 0.39
CA HIS A 104 3.61 9.26 1.50
C HIS A 104 2.52 8.19 1.51
N ILE A 105 2.41 7.47 2.61
CA ILE A 105 1.45 6.39 2.78
C ILE A 105 0.39 6.83 3.80
N PRO A 106 -0.86 7.04 3.38
CA PRO A 106 -1.96 7.32 4.30
C PRO A 106 -2.32 6.07 5.09
N HIS A 107 -2.77 6.26 6.34
CA HIS A 107 -3.23 5.18 7.22
C HIS A 107 -2.22 4.03 7.32
N ALA A 108 -1.01 4.31 7.74
CA ALA A 108 0.12 3.39 7.76
C ALA A 108 -0.21 2.02 8.35
N ASP A 109 -0.94 1.97 9.48
CA ASP A 109 -1.32 0.72 10.16
C ASP A 109 -2.26 -0.19 9.33
N GLY A 110 -2.93 0.36 8.33
CA GLY A 110 -3.80 -0.40 7.41
C GLY A 110 -3.24 -0.56 6.00
N SER A 111 -2.14 0.14 5.70
CA SER A 111 -1.60 0.29 4.35
C SER A 111 -0.19 -0.28 4.18
N LEU A 112 0.46 -0.68 5.28
CA LEU A 112 1.79 -1.26 5.32
C LEU A 112 1.78 -2.65 5.95
N TYR A 113 2.75 -3.47 5.59
CA TYR A 113 3.03 -4.78 6.19
C TYR A 113 4.50 -4.88 6.54
N HIS A 114 4.85 -5.50 7.67
CA HIS A 114 6.24 -5.80 7.97
C HIS A 114 6.82 -6.76 6.94
N ALA A 115 7.97 -6.42 6.38
CA ALA A 115 8.72 -7.31 5.49
C ALA A 115 9.43 -8.38 6.34
N PRO A 116 9.23 -9.69 6.10
CA PRO A 116 9.98 -10.73 6.79
C PRO A 116 11.48 -10.63 6.48
N GLU A 117 12.32 -10.81 7.49
CA GLU A 117 13.79 -10.75 7.38
C GLU A 117 14.37 -11.85 6.49
N THR A 118 13.63 -12.95 6.31
CA THR A 118 14.10 -14.18 5.66
C THR A 118 13.94 -14.18 4.13
N VAL A 119 13.31 -13.17 3.55
CA VAL A 119 13.00 -13.13 2.13
C VAL A 119 13.88 -12.11 1.42
N ASP A 120 14.56 -12.57 0.38
CA ASP A 120 15.40 -11.75 -0.47
C ASP A 120 14.59 -10.61 -1.13
N ASP A 121 15.17 -9.43 -1.21
CA ASP A 121 14.55 -8.24 -1.81
C ASP A 121 14.10 -8.45 -3.25
N GLU A 122 14.68 -9.41 -3.97
CA GLU A 122 14.28 -9.76 -5.33
C GLU A 122 12.97 -10.57 -5.39
N ALA A 123 12.75 -11.44 -4.40
CA ALA A 123 11.51 -12.24 -4.32
C ALA A 123 10.27 -11.38 -4.02
N TRP A 124 10.46 -10.20 -3.44
CA TRP A 124 9.37 -9.28 -3.11
C TRP A 124 8.90 -8.41 -4.27
N SER A 125 9.65 -8.33 -5.36
CA SER A 125 9.21 -7.62 -6.56
C SER A 125 7.97 -8.24 -7.24
N CYS A 126 7.57 -9.44 -6.80
CA CYS A 126 6.30 -10.10 -7.15
C CYS A 126 5.20 -9.85 -6.13
N SER A 127 5.23 -8.74 -5.40
CA SER A 127 4.43 -8.48 -4.19
C SER A 127 2.92 -8.39 -4.36
N GLN A 128 2.40 -8.39 -5.59
CA GLN A 128 0.93 -8.47 -5.82
C GLN A 128 0.29 -9.68 -5.15
N ILE A 129 1.04 -10.77 -4.94
CA ILE A 129 0.52 -11.99 -4.31
C ILE A 129 0.25 -11.78 -2.82
N PHE A 130 0.97 -10.85 -2.18
CA PHE A 130 0.90 -10.64 -0.72
C PHE A 130 0.02 -9.45 -0.29
N SER A 131 -0.28 -8.53 -1.19
CA SER A 131 -1.13 -7.37 -0.90
C SER A 131 -2.63 -7.68 -0.99
N GLN A 132 -3.00 -8.85 -1.51
CA GLN A 132 -4.37 -9.34 -1.40
C GLN A 132 -4.55 -10.00 -0.03
N PRO A 133 -5.59 -9.65 0.75
CA PRO A 133 -5.91 -10.38 1.96
C PRO A 133 -6.04 -11.86 1.58
N LEU A 134 -5.23 -12.70 2.20
CA LEU A 134 -5.42 -14.15 2.16
C LEU A 134 -6.86 -14.41 2.58
N MET A 135 -7.73 -14.64 1.62
CA MET A 135 -9.02 -15.25 1.91
C MET A 135 -8.70 -16.58 2.58
N LYS A 136 -8.82 -16.62 3.90
CA LYS A 136 -8.87 -17.90 4.60
C LYS A 136 -10.02 -18.66 3.97
N SER A 137 -9.69 -19.64 3.14
CA SER A 137 -10.63 -20.65 2.72
C SER A 137 -11.11 -21.33 3.99
N GLY A 138 -12.27 -20.91 4.47
CA GLY A 138 -12.96 -21.65 5.51
C GLY A 138 -13.21 -23.03 4.95
N SER A 139 -12.47 -24.02 5.45
CA SER A 139 -12.81 -25.42 5.26
C SER A 139 -14.17 -25.65 5.95
N SER A 140 -15.23 -25.54 5.20
CA SER A 140 -16.52 -26.08 5.58
C SER A 140 -16.39 -27.59 5.57
N HIS A 141 -16.23 -28.19 6.75
CA HIS A 141 -16.58 -29.58 6.96
C HIS A 141 -18.08 -29.69 6.75
N LEU A 142 -18.48 -30.23 5.61
CA LEU A 142 -19.77 -30.84 5.43
C LEU A 142 -19.68 -32.28 5.99
N MET A 143 -20.35 -32.52 7.07
CA MET A 143 -20.97 -33.79 7.34
C MET A 143 -22.47 -33.67 7.16
#